data_e72dc0777886b1a9d5ab6e77790aa1d3
#
_entry.id   e72dc0777886b1a9d5ab6e77790aa1d3
#
_cell.length_a   1.000
_cell.length_b   1.000
_cell.length_c   1.000
_cell.angle_alpha   90.00
_cell.angle_beta   90.00
_cell.angle_gamma   90.00
#
_symmetry.space_group_name_H-M   'P 1'
#
loop_
_entity.id
_entity.type
_entity.pdbx_description
1 polymer ?
#
loop_
_entity_poly.entity_id
_entity_poly.type
_entity_poly.pdbx_seq_one_letter_code
_entity_poly.pdbx_strand_id
1 'polypeptide(L)'
;MAALVLLLAMPAIIAQQVWLPGSAGVFVLGALPSSLAVVVVGARRAWQIAIAAAIGGALAASFVGNAWMGALIIATLAGIGGYSARYGNESPILLVPVVISFIVISPPQLIERDGTSLTEGRYALVVGLALLIGGLWVALLGHFLTRNLERAVDEPVEQRVALGYAIALALSTGLATFVAAQFFPGSTGAWVILTILLVMKPRATDMWRTARHRVGGTLVGALVAAIVVVVVDALGVPLANWTLMLGALFLILALSVLRVRPYWQFVTFLTPAIILLKSSGSDTLQLDALRVAMTLIGTVVTLVFAVGVREVNHRLLAPKAN
;
A
#
# COMPACT_ATOMS: atom_id res chain seq x y z
N MET A 1 17.06 -10.79 -12.89
CA MET A 1 16.20 -9.74 -12.34
C MET A 1 15.09 -9.32 -13.32
N ALA A 2 15.41 -8.84 -14.54
CA ALA A 2 14.39 -8.44 -15.53
C ALA A 2 13.37 -9.54 -15.87
N ALA A 3 13.81 -10.77 -16.09
CA ALA A 3 12.92 -11.92 -16.33
C ALA A 3 11.94 -12.18 -15.18
N LEU A 4 12.36 -11.97 -13.92
CA LEU A 4 11.51 -12.12 -12.75
C LEU A 4 10.43 -11.01 -12.70
N VAL A 5 10.79 -9.78 -13.03
CA VAL A 5 9.84 -8.66 -13.09
C VAL A 5 8.81 -8.88 -14.19
N LEU A 6 9.25 -9.33 -15.39
CA LEU A 6 8.34 -9.69 -16.48
C LEU A 6 7.41 -10.84 -16.10
N LEU A 7 7.95 -11.87 -15.44
CA LEU A 7 7.15 -12.99 -14.97
C LEU A 7 6.10 -12.55 -13.93
N LEU A 8 6.45 -11.65 -13.01
CA LEU A 8 5.52 -11.11 -12.02
C LEU A 8 4.45 -10.21 -12.66
N ALA A 9 4.79 -9.46 -13.70
CA ALA A 9 3.89 -8.57 -14.41
C ALA A 9 3.01 -9.30 -15.46
N MET A 10 3.34 -10.53 -15.82
CA MET A 10 2.68 -11.27 -16.90
C MET A 10 1.15 -11.32 -16.80
N PRO A 11 0.52 -11.64 -15.65
CA PRO A 11 -0.94 -11.64 -15.56
C PRO A 11 -1.56 -10.26 -15.81
N ALA A 12 -0.89 -9.19 -15.32
CA ALA A 12 -1.35 -7.83 -15.54
C ALA A 12 -1.29 -7.44 -17.03
N ILE A 13 -0.21 -7.80 -17.73
CA ILE A 13 -0.06 -7.57 -19.17
C ILE A 13 -1.11 -8.35 -19.96
N ILE A 14 -1.30 -9.63 -19.64
CA ILE A 14 -2.31 -10.46 -20.32
C ILE A 14 -3.71 -9.91 -20.07
N ALA A 15 -4.03 -9.55 -18.83
CA ALA A 15 -5.33 -9.00 -18.48
C ALA A 15 -5.64 -7.71 -19.24
N GLN A 16 -4.68 -6.81 -19.36
CA GLN A 16 -4.80 -5.56 -20.10
C GLN A 16 -5.10 -5.81 -21.58
N GLN A 17 -4.49 -6.82 -22.17
CA GLN A 17 -4.62 -7.13 -23.59
C GLN A 17 -5.84 -7.99 -23.92
N VAL A 18 -6.17 -8.96 -23.06
CA VAL A 18 -7.14 -10.02 -23.37
C VAL A 18 -8.45 -9.81 -22.65
N TRP A 19 -8.43 -9.29 -21.43
CA TRP A 19 -9.63 -9.25 -20.58
C TRP A 19 -10.27 -7.86 -20.55
N LEU A 20 -9.79 -6.95 -19.71
CA LEU A 20 -10.40 -5.64 -19.49
C LEU A 20 -9.34 -4.53 -19.47
N PRO A 21 -9.48 -3.47 -20.27
CA PRO A 21 -8.66 -2.27 -20.15
C PRO A 21 -8.72 -1.72 -18.71
N GLY A 22 -7.58 -1.28 -18.17
CA GLY A 22 -7.47 -0.76 -16.81
C GLY A 22 -7.30 -1.81 -15.71
N SER A 23 -7.51 -3.11 -15.99
CA SER A 23 -7.39 -4.18 -14.99
C SER A 23 -5.96 -4.43 -14.50
N ALA A 24 -4.94 -4.11 -15.31
CA ALA A 24 -3.53 -4.33 -14.95
C ALA A 24 -3.15 -3.73 -13.60
N GLY A 25 -3.60 -2.51 -13.30
CA GLY A 25 -3.36 -1.85 -12.01
C GLY A 25 -3.93 -2.62 -10.84
N VAL A 26 -5.11 -3.22 -10.98
CA VAL A 26 -5.77 -4.01 -9.94
C VAL A 26 -5.02 -5.32 -9.69
N PHE A 27 -4.54 -5.99 -10.73
CA PHE A 27 -3.67 -7.18 -10.60
C PHE A 27 -2.40 -6.86 -9.82
N VAL A 28 -1.73 -5.75 -10.15
CA VAL A 28 -0.53 -5.29 -9.43
C VAL A 28 -0.84 -4.99 -7.97
N LEU A 29 -1.98 -4.34 -7.69
CA LEU A 29 -2.43 -4.09 -6.31
C LEU A 29 -2.64 -5.40 -5.54
N GLY A 30 -3.23 -6.43 -6.14
CA GLY A 30 -3.39 -7.75 -5.53
C GLY A 30 -2.07 -8.47 -5.26
N ALA A 31 -1.07 -8.25 -6.11
CA ALA A 31 0.26 -8.82 -5.96
C ALA A 31 1.04 -8.25 -4.75
N LEU A 32 0.80 -6.98 -4.37
CA LEU A 32 1.58 -6.29 -3.32
C LEU A 32 1.50 -6.97 -1.94
N PRO A 33 0.33 -7.22 -1.33
CA PRO A 33 0.27 -7.86 0.00
C PRO A 33 0.83 -9.28 -0.04
N SER A 34 0.56 -10.02 -1.11
CA SER A 34 1.05 -11.39 -1.28
C SER A 34 2.56 -11.46 -1.44
N SER A 35 3.19 -10.49 -2.10
CA SER A 35 4.65 -10.42 -2.27
C SER A 35 5.37 -10.26 -0.92
N LEU A 36 4.88 -9.37 -0.05
CA LEU A 36 5.43 -9.22 1.29
C LEU A 36 5.13 -10.47 2.14
N ALA A 37 3.93 -11.04 2.01
CA ALA A 37 3.55 -12.24 2.73
C ALA A 37 4.45 -13.44 2.42
N VAL A 38 4.79 -13.65 1.15
CA VAL A 38 5.72 -14.71 0.72
C VAL A 38 7.05 -14.59 1.47
N VAL A 39 7.52 -13.37 1.65
CA VAL A 39 8.81 -13.05 2.27
C VAL A 39 8.78 -13.20 3.78
N VAL A 40 7.70 -12.73 4.43
CA VAL A 40 7.59 -12.66 5.90
C VAL A 40 7.04 -13.95 6.49
N VAL A 41 5.89 -14.40 5.99
CA VAL A 41 5.16 -15.54 6.58
C VAL A 41 5.22 -16.82 5.71
N GLY A 42 5.74 -16.70 4.50
CA GLY A 42 5.92 -17.79 3.55
C GLY A 42 4.72 -17.96 2.59
N ALA A 43 5.02 -18.61 1.46
CA ALA A 43 4.05 -18.78 0.36
C ALA A 43 2.75 -19.49 0.79
N ARG A 44 2.83 -20.43 1.74
CA ARG A 44 1.65 -21.14 2.26
C ARG A 44 0.62 -20.21 2.92
N ARG A 45 1.04 -19.10 3.51
CA ARG A 45 0.13 -18.11 4.11
C ARG A 45 -0.19 -16.95 3.16
N ALA A 46 0.64 -16.74 2.14
CA ALA A 46 0.43 -15.67 1.16
C ALA A 46 -0.89 -15.82 0.39
N TRP A 47 -1.34 -17.04 0.08
CA TRP A 47 -2.63 -17.27 -0.57
C TRP A 47 -3.82 -16.85 0.31
N GLN A 48 -3.71 -17.00 1.65
CA GLN A 48 -4.75 -16.54 2.58
C GLN A 48 -4.88 -15.01 2.54
N ILE A 49 -3.75 -14.31 2.44
CA ILE A 49 -3.70 -12.86 2.29
C ILE A 49 -4.26 -12.43 0.94
N ALA A 50 -3.99 -13.19 -0.14
CA ALA A 50 -4.58 -12.95 -1.46
C ALA A 50 -6.12 -13.07 -1.41
N ILE A 51 -6.65 -14.09 -0.75
CA ILE A 51 -8.09 -14.27 -0.56
C ILE A 51 -8.68 -13.11 0.29
N ALA A 52 -8.02 -12.74 1.39
CA ALA A 52 -8.48 -11.63 2.22
C ALA A 52 -8.51 -10.31 1.44
N ALA A 53 -7.48 -10.03 0.61
CA ALA A 53 -7.45 -8.88 -0.27
C ALA A 53 -8.56 -8.91 -1.33
N ALA A 54 -8.83 -10.08 -1.91
CA ALA A 54 -9.89 -10.26 -2.91
C ALA A 54 -11.28 -10.02 -2.33
N ILE A 55 -11.58 -10.63 -1.19
CA ILE A 55 -12.87 -10.45 -0.50
C ILE A 55 -13.04 -9.00 -0.04
N GLY A 56 -12.04 -8.45 0.63
CA GLY A 56 -12.07 -7.05 1.08
C GLY A 56 -12.18 -6.06 -0.08
N GLY A 57 -11.48 -6.33 -1.19
CA GLY A 57 -11.54 -5.50 -2.39
C GLY A 57 -12.88 -5.59 -3.12
N ALA A 58 -13.47 -6.78 -3.26
CA ALA A 58 -14.80 -6.96 -3.82
C ALA A 58 -15.86 -6.25 -2.95
N LEU A 59 -15.77 -6.42 -1.63
CA LEU A 59 -16.66 -5.72 -0.68
C LEU A 59 -16.54 -4.21 -0.79
N ALA A 60 -15.31 -3.68 -0.82
CA ALA A 60 -15.08 -2.25 -0.99
C ALA A 60 -15.59 -1.72 -2.33
N ALA A 61 -15.40 -2.48 -3.40
CA ALA A 61 -15.87 -2.16 -4.73
C ALA A 61 -17.40 -2.14 -4.84
N SER A 62 -18.11 -2.96 -4.03
CA SER A 62 -19.58 -2.93 -3.95
C SER A 62 -20.13 -1.68 -3.27
N PHE A 63 -19.30 -0.91 -2.56
CA PHE A 63 -19.69 0.31 -1.86
C PHE A 63 -18.91 1.54 -2.33
N VAL A 64 -18.45 1.53 -3.58
CA VAL A 64 -17.80 2.72 -4.19
C VAL A 64 -18.73 3.92 -4.10
N GLY A 65 -18.18 5.06 -3.66
CA GLY A 65 -18.97 6.29 -3.41
C GLY A 65 -19.59 6.39 -2.01
N ASN A 66 -19.58 5.31 -1.22
CA ASN A 66 -20.04 5.36 0.17
C ASN A 66 -18.86 5.50 1.15
N ALA A 67 -18.54 6.73 1.55
CA ALA A 67 -17.40 7.02 2.41
C ALA A 67 -17.47 6.32 3.78
N TRP A 68 -18.66 6.13 4.37
CA TRP A 68 -18.86 5.45 5.64
C TRP A 68 -18.54 3.97 5.55
N MET A 69 -19.04 3.29 4.52
CA MET A 69 -18.76 1.87 4.32
C MET A 69 -17.29 1.64 3.99
N GLY A 70 -16.69 2.48 3.15
CA GLY A 70 -15.26 2.44 2.87
C GLY A 70 -14.42 2.60 4.13
N ALA A 71 -14.74 3.58 4.99
CA ALA A 71 -14.07 3.82 6.26
C ALA A 71 -14.21 2.62 7.22
N LEU A 72 -15.42 2.04 7.33
CA LEU A 72 -15.67 0.88 8.18
C LEU A 72 -14.87 -0.36 7.74
N ILE A 73 -14.84 -0.64 6.42
CA ILE A 73 -14.07 -1.75 5.85
C ILE A 73 -12.58 -1.58 6.15
N ILE A 74 -12.02 -0.39 5.89
CA ILE A 74 -10.61 -0.11 6.14
C ILE A 74 -10.28 -0.18 7.63
N ALA A 75 -11.10 0.43 8.50
CA ALA A 75 -10.93 0.38 9.95
C ALA A 75 -10.91 -1.07 10.48
N THR A 76 -11.85 -1.88 10.01
CA THR A 76 -11.95 -3.30 10.41
C THR A 76 -10.71 -4.08 9.98
N LEU A 77 -10.29 -3.95 8.73
CA LEU A 77 -9.12 -4.66 8.20
C LEU A 77 -7.82 -4.19 8.86
N ALA A 78 -7.68 -2.88 9.10
CA ALA A 78 -6.54 -2.32 9.81
C ALA A 78 -6.50 -2.77 11.29
N GLY A 79 -7.66 -2.84 11.94
CA GLY A 79 -7.80 -3.37 13.29
C GLY A 79 -7.39 -4.85 13.39
N ILE A 80 -7.87 -5.69 12.47
CA ILE A 80 -7.48 -7.10 12.38
C ILE A 80 -5.96 -7.22 12.15
N GLY A 81 -5.42 -6.43 11.20
CA GLY A 81 -4.00 -6.38 10.91
C GLY A 81 -3.17 -5.94 12.13
N GLY A 82 -3.62 -4.90 12.83
CA GLY A 82 -2.96 -4.43 14.06
C GLY A 82 -2.99 -5.47 15.19
N TYR A 83 -4.11 -6.15 15.38
CA TYR A 83 -4.20 -7.22 16.39
C TYR A 83 -3.32 -8.43 16.07
N SER A 84 -3.04 -8.68 14.78
CA SER A 84 -2.14 -9.75 14.34
C SER A 84 -0.68 -9.55 14.79
N ALA A 85 -0.29 -8.35 15.25
CA ALA A 85 1.00 -8.08 15.87
C ALA A 85 1.29 -8.97 17.09
N ARG A 86 0.23 -9.45 17.77
CA ARG A 86 0.35 -10.47 18.82
C ARG A 86 1.07 -11.74 18.33
N TYR A 87 1.00 -12.03 17.04
CA TYR A 87 1.58 -13.23 16.43
C TYR A 87 2.79 -12.92 15.54
N GLY A 88 3.25 -11.66 15.48
CA GLY A 88 4.32 -11.22 14.61
C GLY A 88 3.99 -11.32 13.11
N ASN A 89 2.72 -11.12 12.74
CA ASN A 89 2.26 -11.28 11.36
C ASN A 89 1.65 -9.97 10.78
N GLU A 90 1.82 -8.83 11.47
CA GLU A 90 1.13 -7.60 11.08
C GLU A 90 1.59 -7.03 9.74
N SER A 91 2.88 -7.07 9.45
CA SER A 91 3.45 -6.41 8.26
C SER A 91 2.77 -6.79 6.94
N PRO A 92 2.58 -8.08 6.59
CA PRO A 92 1.90 -8.43 5.36
C PRO A 92 0.38 -8.20 5.41
N ILE A 93 -0.25 -8.36 6.58
CA ILE A 93 -1.71 -8.21 6.72
C ILE A 93 -2.09 -6.74 6.57
N LEU A 94 -1.29 -5.80 7.09
CA LEU A 94 -1.52 -4.36 6.97
C LEU A 94 -1.42 -3.83 5.53
N LEU A 95 -0.83 -4.56 4.59
CA LEU A 95 -0.88 -4.20 3.18
C LEU A 95 -2.26 -4.43 2.55
N VAL A 96 -3.10 -5.28 3.12
CA VAL A 96 -4.48 -5.51 2.63
C VAL A 96 -5.30 -4.21 2.71
N PRO A 97 -5.48 -3.56 3.88
CA PRO A 97 -6.20 -2.29 3.94
C PRO A 97 -5.53 -1.17 3.12
N VAL A 98 -4.20 -1.19 2.91
CA VAL A 98 -3.55 -0.27 1.98
C VAL A 98 -4.09 -0.42 0.57
N VAL A 99 -4.09 -1.63 0.03
CA VAL A 99 -4.59 -1.92 -1.32
C VAL A 99 -6.06 -1.54 -1.47
N ILE A 100 -6.87 -1.89 -0.47
CA ILE A 100 -8.30 -1.60 -0.50
C ILE A 100 -8.57 -0.10 -0.40
N SER A 101 -7.72 0.67 0.29
CA SER A 101 -7.86 2.14 0.34
C SER A 101 -7.72 2.80 -1.03
N PHE A 102 -6.91 2.25 -1.93
CA PHE A 102 -6.84 2.71 -3.31
C PHE A 102 -8.13 2.46 -4.07
N ILE A 103 -8.82 1.33 -3.80
CA ILE A 103 -10.12 1.02 -4.43
C ILE A 103 -11.22 1.94 -3.92
N VAL A 104 -11.22 2.24 -2.61
CA VAL A 104 -12.24 3.11 -1.99
C VAL A 104 -12.10 4.57 -2.42
N ILE A 105 -10.86 5.11 -2.41
CA ILE A 105 -10.62 6.55 -2.59
C ILE A 105 -10.40 6.90 -4.06
N SER A 106 -9.75 6.01 -4.80
CA SER A 106 -9.38 6.19 -6.22
C SER A 106 -9.78 4.94 -7.00
N PRO A 107 -11.09 4.68 -7.16
CA PRO A 107 -11.57 3.45 -7.79
C PRO A 107 -10.97 3.29 -9.19
N PRO A 108 -10.44 2.10 -9.53
CA PRO A 108 -9.87 1.85 -10.84
C PRO A 108 -10.93 1.98 -11.93
N GLN A 109 -10.58 2.67 -13.00
CA GLN A 109 -11.44 2.83 -14.18
C GLN A 109 -11.41 1.53 -14.98
N LEU A 110 -12.44 0.70 -14.81
CA LEU A 110 -12.63 -0.54 -15.55
C LEU A 110 -13.77 -0.33 -16.55
N ILE A 111 -13.41 -0.34 -17.84
CA ILE A 111 -14.34 -0.08 -18.94
C ILE A 111 -14.38 -1.33 -19.82
N GLU A 112 -15.55 -1.73 -20.28
CA GLU A 112 -15.68 -2.79 -21.27
C GLU A 112 -15.05 -2.36 -22.61
N ARG A 113 -14.75 -3.30 -23.47
CA ARG A 113 -14.09 -3.00 -24.77
C ARG A 113 -14.93 -2.16 -25.71
N ASP A 114 -16.24 -2.17 -25.53
CA ASP A 114 -17.21 -1.34 -26.24
C ASP A 114 -17.36 0.08 -25.68
N GLY A 115 -16.59 0.41 -24.62
CA GLY A 115 -16.64 1.70 -23.94
C GLY A 115 -17.72 1.84 -22.89
N THR A 116 -18.49 0.78 -22.60
CA THR A 116 -19.52 0.80 -21.56
C THR A 116 -18.94 0.61 -20.16
N SER A 117 -19.57 1.23 -19.16
CA SER A 117 -19.21 1.03 -17.76
C SER A 117 -19.75 -0.29 -17.25
N LEU A 118 -18.97 -0.99 -16.42
CA LEU A 118 -19.41 -2.21 -15.73
C LEU A 118 -20.56 -1.89 -14.76
N THR A 119 -21.53 -2.81 -14.67
CA THR A 119 -22.54 -2.76 -13.60
C THR A 119 -21.85 -2.96 -12.24
N GLU A 120 -22.42 -2.41 -11.14
CA GLU A 120 -21.79 -2.46 -9.80
C GLU A 120 -21.38 -3.87 -9.37
N GLY A 121 -22.26 -4.87 -9.56
CA GLY A 121 -21.96 -6.25 -9.21
C GLY A 121 -20.83 -6.87 -10.05
N ARG A 122 -20.80 -6.58 -11.35
CA ARG A 122 -19.70 -7.01 -12.25
C ARG A 122 -18.39 -6.30 -11.90
N TYR A 123 -18.45 -5.01 -11.58
CA TYR A 123 -17.28 -4.24 -11.14
C TYR A 123 -16.65 -4.85 -9.89
N ALA A 124 -17.46 -5.10 -8.86
CA ALA A 124 -16.99 -5.73 -7.62
C ALA A 124 -16.38 -7.12 -7.85
N LEU A 125 -17.02 -7.94 -8.68
CA LEU A 125 -16.52 -9.27 -9.04
C LEU A 125 -15.18 -9.19 -9.78
N VAL A 126 -15.06 -8.29 -10.76
CA VAL A 126 -13.84 -8.11 -11.55
C VAL A 126 -12.69 -7.62 -10.66
N VAL A 127 -12.95 -6.64 -9.79
CA VAL A 127 -11.95 -6.16 -8.82
C VAL A 127 -11.48 -7.30 -7.91
N GLY A 128 -12.41 -8.05 -7.33
CA GLY A 128 -12.09 -9.20 -6.48
C GLY A 128 -11.28 -10.27 -7.19
N LEU A 129 -11.68 -10.66 -8.40
CA LEU A 129 -10.96 -11.66 -9.21
C LEU A 129 -9.58 -11.17 -9.62
N ALA A 130 -9.43 -9.91 -10.02
CA ALA A 130 -8.14 -9.34 -10.41
C ALA A 130 -7.17 -9.33 -9.21
N LEU A 131 -7.62 -8.90 -8.03
CA LEU A 131 -6.82 -8.97 -6.80
C LEU A 131 -6.43 -10.41 -6.44
N LEU A 132 -7.38 -11.35 -6.56
CA LEU A 132 -7.14 -12.76 -6.27
C LEU A 132 -6.08 -13.35 -7.19
N ILE A 133 -6.24 -13.18 -8.49
CA ILE A 133 -5.31 -13.74 -9.49
C ILE A 133 -3.93 -13.13 -9.32
N GLY A 134 -3.82 -11.79 -9.15
CA GLY A 134 -2.55 -11.13 -8.89
C GLY A 134 -1.86 -11.63 -7.63
N GLY A 135 -2.61 -11.79 -6.55
CA GLY A 135 -2.10 -12.31 -5.27
C GLY A 135 -1.71 -13.78 -5.33
N LEU A 136 -2.54 -14.63 -5.92
CA LEU A 136 -2.26 -16.08 -6.07
C LEU A 136 -1.08 -16.33 -7.00
N TRP A 137 -0.96 -15.56 -8.08
CA TRP A 137 0.19 -15.64 -8.99
C TRP A 137 1.50 -15.42 -8.25
N VAL A 138 1.57 -14.36 -7.45
CA VAL A 138 2.77 -14.08 -6.65
C VAL A 138 3.00 -15.13 -5.56
N ALA A 139 1.95 -15.62 -4.92
CA ALA A 139 2.06 -16.70 -3.95
C ALA A 139 2.60 -17.99 -4.59
N LEU A 140 2.14 -18.32 -5.80
CA LEU A 140 2.62 -19.48 -6.58
C LEU A 140 4.09 -19.32 -6.95
N LEU A 141 4.48 -18.21 -7.56
CA LEU A 141 5.88 -17.94 -7.89
C LEU A 141 6.76 -17.92 -6.66
N GLY A 142 6.29 -17.31 -5.58
CA GLY A 142 6.96 -17.25 -4.30
C GLY A 142 7.22 -18.63 -3.71
N HIS A 143 6.32 -19.57 -3.89
CA HIS A 143 6.52 -20.96 -3.45
C HIS A 143 7.78 -21.59 -4.05
N PHE A 144 8.04 -21.33 -5.33
CA PHE A 144 9.22 -21.87 -6.03
C PHE A 144 10.48 -21.05 -5.75
N LEU A 145 10.37 -19.72 -5.72
CA LEU A 145 11.52 -18.81 -5.68
C LEU A 145 12.06 -18.58 -4.27
N THR A 146 11.21 -18.70 -3.22
CA THR A 146 11.61 -18.36 -1.85
C THR A 146 11.73 -19.58 -0.92
N ARG A 147 11.74 -20.77 -1.49
CA ARG A 147 11.77 -22.04 -0.72
C ARG A 147 12.91 -22.11 0.30
N ASN A 148 14.06 -21.53 -0.03
CA ASN A 148 15.29 -21.58 0.76
C ASN A 148 15.58 -20.26 1.48
N LEU A 149 14.65 -19.28 1.47
CA LEU A 149 14.88 -18.00 2.14
C LEU A 149 14.45 -18.08 3.61
N GLU A 150 15.27 -17.52 4.50
CA GLU A 150 14.90 -17.31 5.88
C GLU A 150 13.73 -16.32 5.96
N ARG A 151 12.78 -16.61 6.85
CA ARG A 151 11.60 -15.77 7.05
C ARG A 151 11.92 -14.60 7.96
N ALA A 152 11.52 -13.42 7.56
CA ALA A 152 11.65 -12.19 8.36
C ALA A 152 10.36 -11.96 9.17
N VAL A 153 10.12 -12.82 10.18
CA VAL A 153 8.94 -12.69 11.06
C VAL A 153 9.14 -11.50 11.99
N ASP A 154 8.09 -10.68 12.15
CA ASP A 154 8.08 -9.59 13.12
C ASP A 154 8.07 -10.15 14.56
N GLU A 155 8.60 -9.41 15.52
CA GLU A 155 8.58 -9.85 16.92
C GLU A 155 7.16 -9.74 17.50
N PRO A 156 6.61 -10.81 18.08
CA PRO A 156 5.32 -10.77 18.74
C PRO A 156 5.28 -9.73 19.87
N VAL A 157 4.12 -9.13 20.10
CA VAL A 157 3.90 -8.19 21.19
C VAL A 157 2.81 -8.70 22.16
N GLU A 158 2.80 -8.17 23.38
CA GLU A 158 1.78 -8.51 24.35
C GLU A 158 0.35 -8.20 23.85
N GLN A 159 -0.63 -8.99 24.26
CA GLN A 159 -2.02 -8.84 23.82
C GLN A 159 -2.58 -7.44 24.05
N ARG A 160 -2.27 -6.82 25.20
CA ARG A 160 -2.74 -5.46 25.54
C ARG A 160 -2.16 -4.42 24.58
N VAL A 161 -0.88 -4.55 24.24
CA VAL A 161 -0.20 -3.68 23.27
C VAL A 161 -0.79 -3.88 21.88
N ALA A 162 -1.01 -5.14 21.46
CA ALA A 162 -1.63 -5.46 20.19
C ALA A 162 -3.04 -4.87 20.06
N LEU A 163 -3.85 -4.94 21.15
CA LEU A 163 -5.20 -4.38 21.17
C LEU A 163 -5.19 -2.85 21.06
N GLY A 164 -4.35 -2.18 21.84
CA GLY A 164 -4.19 -0.72 21.76
C GLY A 164 -3.72 -0.27 20.36
N TYR A 165 -2.78 -1.01 19.79
CA TYR A 165 -2.31 -0.78 18.42
C TYR A 165 -3.41 -0.99 17.39
N ALA A 166 -4.20 -2.08 17.50
CA ALA A 166 -5.33 -2.36 16.62
C ALA A 166 -6.39 -1.24 16.64
N ILE A 167 -6.74 -0.75 17.85
CA ILE A 167 -7.70 0.35 18.01
C ILE A 167 -7.15 1.64 17.38
N ALA A 168 -5.88 1.96 17.65
CA ALA A 168 -5.25 3.15 17.07
C ALA A 168 -5.23 3.11 15.55
N LEU A 169 -4.87 1.96 14.97
CA LEU A 169 -4.89 1.77 13.51
C LEU A 169 -6.31 1.88 12.95
N ALA A 170 -7.28 1.19 13.56
CA ALA A 170 -8.67 1.23 13.10
C ALA A 170 -9.23 2.65 13.09
N LEU A 171 -9.06 3.39 14.20
CA LEU A 171 -9.58 4.76 14.31
C LEU A 171 -8.87 5.73 13.36
N SER A 172 -7.53 5.70 13.32
CA SER A 172 -6.76 6.62 12.48
C SER A 172 -6.99 6.37 10.99
N THR A 173 -6.99 5.10 10.54
CA THR A 173 -7.20 4.76 9.13
C THR A 173 -8.67 4.91 8.72
N GLY A 174 -9.62 4.55 9.59
CA GLY A 174 -11.04 4.76 9.35
C GLY A 174 -11.38 6.23 9.17
N LEU A 175 -10.93 7.09 10.11
CA LEU A 175 -11.13 8.54 10.01
C LEU A 175 -10.46 9.12 8.75
N ALA A 176 -9.19 8.75 8.49
CA ALA A 176 -8.48 9.22 7.32
C ALA A 176 -9.16 8.78 6.01
N THR A 177 -9.68 7.55 5.96
CA THR A 177 -10.43 7.04 4.79
C THR A 177 -11.73 7.79 4.61
N PHE A 178 -12.49 8.00 5.69
CA PHE A 178 -13.74 8.77 5.62
C PHE A 178 -13.50 10.17 5.07
N VAL A 179 -12.53 10.90 5.64
CA VAL A 179 -12.19 12.25 5.19
C VAL A 179 -11.73 12.25 3.74
N ALA A 180 -10.85 11.32 3.35
CA ALA A 180 -10.35 11.24 1.99
C ALA A 180 -11.45 10.90 0.98
N ALA A 181 -12.31 9.92 1.28
CA ALA A 181 -13.37 9.49 0.37
C ALA A 181 -14.52 10.53 0.28
N GLN A 182 -14.83 11.23 1.39
CA GLN A 182 -15.93 12.17 1.44
C GLN A 182 -15.59 13.52 0.80
N PHE A 183 -14.38 14.03 1.07
CA PHE A 183 -14.01 15.40 0.71
C PHE A 183 -13.01 15.50 -0.46
N PHE A 184 -12.32 14.39 -0.78
CA PHE A 184 -11.26 14.33 -1.78
C PHE A 184 -11.35 13.07 -2.65
N PRO A 185 -12.53 12.72 -3.21
CA PRO A 185 -12.69 11.51 -4.02
C PRO A 185 -11.78 11.56 -5.26
N GLY A 186 -11.26 10.42 -5.66
CA GLY A 186 -10.34 10.33 -6.81
C GLY A 186 -8.95 10.92 -6.57
N SER A 187 -8.66 11.40 -5.36
CA SER A 187 -7.40 12.02 -4.98
C SER A 187 -6.32 11.00 -4.58
N THR A 188 -5.13 11.53 -4.31
CA THR A 188 -4.01 10.75 -3.76
C THR A 188 -4.15 10.45 -2.26
N GLY A 189 -5.35 10.65 -1.66
CA GLY A 189 -5.62 10.47 -0.23
C GLY A 189 -5.29 9.06 0.31
N ALA A 190 -5.33 8.02 -0.54
CA ALA A 190 -4.88 6.68 -0.17
C ALA A 190 -3.41 6.64 0.32
N TRP A 191 -2.57 7.61 -0.05
CA TRP A 191 -1.20 7.74 0.44
C TRP A 191 -1.12 8.09 1.93
N VAL A 192 -2.12 8.79 2.46
CA VAL A 192 -2.24 9.06 3.90
C VAL A 192 -2.43 7.75 4.65
N ILE A 193 -3.37 6.92 4.17
CA ILE A 193 -3.68 5.62 4.79
C ILE A 193 -2.46 4.69 4.70
N LEU A 194 -1.81 4.61 3.54
CA LEU A 194 -0.55 3.88 3.38
C LEU A 194 0.50 4.35 4.40
N THR A 195 0.63 5.67 4.59
CA THR A 195 1.64 6.21 5.50
C THR A 195 1.29 5.88 6.95
N ILE A 196 0.03 6.00 7.37
CA ILE A 196 -0.42 5.61 8.70
C ILE A 196 -0.09 4.14 8.96
N LEU A 197 -0.47 3.23 8.06
CA LEU A 197 -0.28 1.78 8.21
C LEU A 197 1.20 1.36 8.22
N LEU A 198 2.07 2.07 7.51
CA LEU A 198 3.50 1.76 7.49
C LEU A 198 4.29 2.40 8.63
N VAL A 199 3.89 3.61 9.06
CA VAL A 199 4.61 4.37 10.10
C VAL A 199 4.18 3.96 11.49
N MET A 200 2.88 3.73 11.71
CA MET A 200 2.39 3.29 13.01
C MET A 200 2.92 1.89 13.34
N LYS A 201 3.57 1.77 14.48
CA LYS A 201 4.16 0.53 14.98
C LYS A 201 3.71 0.30 16.41
N PRO A 202 3.63 -0.96 16.87
CA PRO A 202 3.22 -1.26 18.23
C PRO A 202 4.20 -0.70 19.26
N ARG A 203 5.49 -0.56 18.91
CA ARG A 203 6.52 0.03 19.77
C ARG A 203 6.83 1.46 19.35
N ALA A 204 6.79 2.41 20.28
CA ALA A 204 7.01 3.83 20.00
C ALA A 204 8.40 4.14 19.40
N THR A 205 9.45 3.43 19.83
CA THR A 205 10.82 3.59 19.28
C THR A 205 10.88 3.27 17.80
N ASP A 206 10.22 2.17 17.37
CA ASP A 206 10.18 1.74 15.98
C ASP A 206 9.34 2.68 15.13
N MET A 207 8.26 3.21 15.69
CA MET A 207 7.41 4.19 15.04
C MET A 207 8.18 5.48 14.70
N TRP A 208 8.90 6.08 15.66
CA TRP A 208 9.70 7.29 15.42
C TRP A 208 10.80 7.06 14.39
N ARG A 209 11.46 5.91 14.46
CA ARG A 209 12.47 5.51 13.48
C ARG A 209 11.86 5.39 12.09
N THR A 210 10.73 4.69 11.97
CA THR A 210 10.03 4.49 10.71
C THR A 210 9.49 5.80 10.15
N ALA A 211 8.94 6.69 10.99
CA ALA A 211 8.46 8.02 10.59
C ALA A 211 9.59 8.84 9.94
N ARG A 212 10.74 8.95 10.61
CA ARG A 212 11.91 9.67 10.07
C ARG A 212 12.40 9.07 8.75
N HIS A 213 12.50 7.75 8.68
CA HIS A 213 12.89 7.06 7.45
C HIS A 213 11.89 7.27 6.32
N ARG A 214 10.60 7.29 6.64
CA ARG A 214 9.53 7.50 5.64
C ARG A 214 9.57 8.92 5.09
N VAL A 215 9.60 9.93 5.95
CA VAL A 215 9.67 11.33 5.53
C VAL A 215 10.96 11.61 4.77
N GLY A 216 12.12 11.26 5.34
CA GLY A 216 13.41 11.49 4.70
C GLY A 216 13.54 10.78 3.36
N GLY A 217 13.14 9.49 3.29
CA GLY A 217 13.18 8.73 2.03
C GLY A 217 12.23 9.29 0.97
N THR A 218 11.02 9.78 1.39
CA THR A 218 10.09 10.41 0.45
C THR A 218 10.63 11.73 -0.08
N LEU A 219 11.23 12.59 0.77
CA LEU A 219 11.82 13.85 0.33
C LEU A 219 12.98 13.65 -0.65
N VAL A 220 13.90 12.73 -0.32
CA VAL A 220 15.01 12.39 -1.23
C VAL A 220 14.51 11.78 -2.52
N GLY A 221 13.52 10.87 -2.44
CA GLY A 221 12.94 10.24 -3.62
C GLY A 221 12.18 11.21 -4.51
N ALA A 222 11.46 12.18 -3.93
CA ALA A 222 10.81 13.26 -4.66
C ALA A 222 11.83 14.15 -5.38
N LEU A 223 12.91 14.51 -4.70
CA LEU A 223 14.01 15.27 -5.34
C LEU A 223 14.62 14.49 -6.52
N VAL A 224 14.83 13.19 -6.36
CA VAL A 224 15.33 12.32 -7.46
C VAL A 224 14.35 12.30 -8.62
N ALA A 225 13.04 12.16 -8.36
CA ALA A 225 12.03 12.19 -9.42
C ALA A 225 12.01 13.55 -10.16
N ALA A 226 12.05 14.66 -9.42
CA ALA A 226 12.11 15.99 -10.01
C ALA A 226 13.36 16.20 -10.89
N ILE A 227 14.54 15.77 -10.42
CA ILE A 227 15.78 15.82 -11.22
C ILE A 227 15.64 14.99 -12.50
N VAL A 228 15.10 13.79 -12.43
CA VAL A 228 14.89 12.93 -13.60
C VAL A 228 13.99 13.62 -14.62
N VAL A 229 12.89 14.23 -14.18
CA VAL A 229 11.96 14.96 -15.05
C VAL A 229 12.68 16.12 -15.76
N VAL A 230 13.38 16.96 -15.00
CA VAL A 230 14.11 18.13 -15.55
C VAL A 230 15.19 17.70 -16.55
N VAL A 231 15.94 16.64 -16.24
CA VAL A 231 16.99 16.13 -17.14
C VAL A 231 16.39 15.59 -18.44
N VAL A 232 15.32 14.80 -18.37
CA VAL A 232 14.67 14.22 -19.55
C VAL A 232 14.07 15.32 -20.41
N ASP A 233 13.44 16.33 -19.81
CA ASP A 233 12.89 17.50 -20.50
C ASP A 233 13.99 18.31 -21.21
N ALA A 234 15.10 18.58 -20.52
CA ALA A 234 16.26 19.29 -21.07
C ALA A 234 16.93 18.57 -22.25
N LEU A 235 16.80 17.24 -22.32
CA LEU A 235 17.28 16.43 -23.45
C LEU A 235 16.30 16.44 -24.64
N GLY A 236 15.16 17.13 -24.54
CA GLY A 236 14.14 17.20 -25.58
C GLY A 236 13.45 15.86 -25.90
N VAL A 237 13.52 14.91 -24.95
CA VAL A 237 12.91 13.58 -25.12
C VAL A 237 11.51 13.58 -24.51
N PRO A 238 10.47 13.10 -25.24
CA PRO A 238 9.13 13.01 -24.69
C PRO A 238 9.11 12.14 -23.42
N LEU A 239 8.86 12.77 -22.26
CA LEU A 239 8.89 12.12 -20.95
C LEU A 239 7.96 10.90 -20.89
N ALA A 240 6.79 10.97 -21.55
CA ALA A 240 5.81 9.88 -21.60
C ALA A 240 6.40 8.54 -22.10
N ASN A 241 7.42 8.59 -22.96
CA ASN A 241 8.05 7.37 -23.48
C ASN A 241 8.99 6.71 -22.46
N TRP A 242 9.47 7.46 -21.46
CA TRP A 242 10.47 7.01 -20.50
C TRP A 242 9.92 6.75 -19.11
N THR A 243 8.75 7.32 -18.77
CA THR A 243 8.17 7.20 -17.43
C THR A 243 7.98 5.75 -17.01
N LEU A 244 7.45 4.90 -17.89
CA LEU A 244 7.24 3.48 -17.61
C LEU A 244 8.57 2.75 -17.36
N MET A 245 9.56 2.98 -18.22
CA MET A 245 10.86 2.31 -18.15
C MET A 245 11.64 2.74 -16.88
N LEU A 246 11.71 4.05 -16.65
CA LEU A 246 12.39 4.60 -15.47
C LEU A 246 11.65 4.23 -14.19
N GLY A 247 10.32 4.29 -14.19
CA GLY A 247 9.51 3.85 -13.06
C GLY A 247 9.72 2.38 -12.72
N ALA A 248 9.77 1.51 -13.72
CA ALA A 248 10.08 0.10 -13.55
C ALA A 248 11.51 -0.12 -13.01
N LEU A 249 12.49 0.63 -13.54
CA LEU A 249 13.88 0.59 -13.05
C LEU A 249 13.96 0.97 -11.55
N PHE A 250 13.35 2.08 -11.16
CA PHE A 250 13.31 2.50 -9.76
C PHE A 250 12.58 1.49 -8.86
N LEU A 251 11.52 0.84 -9.37
CA LEU A 251 10.83 -0.22 -8.64
C LEU A 251 11.73 -1.44 -8.42
N ILE A 252 12.50 -1.84 -9.43
CA ILE A 252 13.49 -2.93 -9.30
C ILE A 252 14.56 -2.56 -8.26
N LEU A 253 15.06 -1.33 -8.29
CA LEU A 253 16.01 -0.82 -7.29
C LEU A 253 15.41 -0.83 -5.88
N ALA A 254 14.17 -0.36 -5.72
CA ALA A 254 13.46 -0.41 -4.44
C ALA A 254 13.38 -1.84 -3.90
N LEU A 255 12.91 -2.78 -4.71
CA LEU A 255 12.80 -4.19 -4.31
C LEU A 255 14.15 -4.83 -3.99
N SER A 256 15.23 -4.42 -4.69
CA SER A 256 16.58 -4.95 -4.44
C SER A 256 17.15 -4.54 -3.08
N VAL A 257 16.78 -3.36 -2.59
CA VAL A 257 17.28 -2.84 -1.31
C VAL A 257 16.39 -3.16 -0.11
N LEU A 258 15.15 -3.62 -0.34
CA LEU A 258 14.11 -3.83 0.68
C LEU A 258 14.58 -4.68 1.88
N ARG A 259 15.43 -5.68 1.64
CA ARG A 259 15.91 -6.62 2.66
C ARG A 259 17.33 -6.35 3.17
N VAL A 260 18.15 -5.68 2.36
CA VAL A 260 19.59 -5.58 2.59
C VAL A 260 19.97 -4.23 3.18
N ARG A 261 19.09 -3.24 3.04
CA ARG A 261 19.39 -1.85 3.37
C ARG A 261 18.34 -1.25 4.32
N PRO A 262 18.66 -0.15 5.01
CA PRO A 262 17.72 0.58 5.86
C PRO A 262 16.46 1.01 5.09
N TYR A 263 15.30 1.00 5.76
CA TYR A 263 13.97 1.29 5.18
C TYR A 263 13.89 2.62 4.40
N TRP A 264 14.66 3.65 4.80
CA TRP A 264 14.66 4.93 4.07
C TRP A 264 15.15 4.81 2.63
N GLN A 265 16.12 3.91 2.34
CA GLN A 265 16.61 3.68 0.97
C GLN A 265 15.53 3.02 0.10
N PHE A 266 14.79 2.06 0.64
CA PHE A 266 13.62 1.50 -0.04
C PHE A 266 12.62 2.58 -0.41
N VAL A 267 12.27 3.47 0.52
CA VAL A 267 11.33 4.58 0.28
C VAL A 267 11.88 5.55 -0.76
N THR A 268 13.18 5.84 -0.73
CA THR A 268 13.85 6.72 -1.70
C THR A 268 13.71 6.23 -3.14
N PHE A 269 13.81 4.93 -3.38
CA PHE A 269 13.62 4.38 -4.72
C PHE A 269 12.14 4.11 -5.06
N LEU A 270 11.33 3.76 -4.07
CA LEU A 270 9.90 3.53 -4.27
C LEU A 270 9.15 4.81 -4.67
N THR A 271 9.56 5.96 -4.13
CA THR A 271 8.90 7.24 -4.40
C THR A 271 8.96 7.61 -5.89
N PRO A 272 10.14 7.73 -6.53
CA PRO A 272 10.19 8.02 -7.97
C PRO A 272 9.58 6.90 -8.82
N ALA A 273 9.69 5.63 -8.40
CA ALA A 273 9.03 4.54 -9.10
C ALA A 273 7.52 4.78 -9.27
N ILE A 274 6.84 5.09 -8.17
CA ILE A 274 5.39 5.27 -8.17
C ILE A 274 4.99 6.55 -8.92
N ILE A 275 5.74 7.64 -8.74
CA ILE A 275 5.46 8.91 -9.40
C ILE A 275 5.55 8.75 -10.91
N LEU A 276 6.66 8.19 -11.40
CA LEU A 276 6.89 7.98 -12.82
C LEU A 276 5.91 6.98 -13.45
N LEU A 277 5.53 5.91 -12.73
CA LEU A 277 4.54 4.94 -13.22
C LEU A 277 3.11 5.51 -13.29
N LYS A 278 2.79 6.52 -12.49
CA LYS A 278 1.47 7.18 -12.49
C LYS A 278 1.42 8.44 -13.36
N SER A 279 2.57 8.98 -13.72
CA SER A 279 2.67 10.23 -14.47
C SER A 279 2.32 10.03 -15.95
N SER A 280 1.48 10.89 -16.47
CA SER A 280 1.26 11.05 -17.93
C SER A 280 2.28 11.98 -18.60
N GLY A 281 3.31 12.41 -17.86
CA GLY A 281 4.37 13.30 -18.32
C GLY A 281 4.25 14.74 -17.80
N SER A 282 3.16 15.44 -18.09
CA SER A 282 2.97 16.85 -17.69
C SER A 282 2.74 17.06 -16.19
N ASP A 283 2.20 16.06 -15.48
CA ASP A 283 1.70 16.21 -14.11
C ASP A 283 2.68 15.71 -13.05
N THR A 284 3.90 15.35 -13.45
CA THR A 284 4.86 14.66 -12.58
C THR A 284 5.23 15.46 -11.33
N LEU A 285 5.53 16.76 -11.49
CA LEU A 285 5.90 17.63 -10.37
C LEU A 285 4.75 17.86 -9.39
N GLN A 286 3.51 17.96 -9.91
CA GLN A 286 2.32 18.08 -9.06
C GLN A 286 2.08 16.80 -8.26
N LEU A 287 2.23 15.62 -8.88
CA LEU A 287 2.14 14.33 -8.21
C LEU A 287 3.21 14.16 -7.13
N ASP A 288 4.43 14.65 -7.39
CA ASP A 288 5.53 14.68 -6.43
C ASP A 288 5.18 15.50 -5.19
N ALA A 289 4.74 16.74 -5.38
CA ALA A 289 4.36 17.64 -4.30
C ALA A 289 3.20 17.05 -3.47
N LEU A 290 2.17 16.51 -4.12
CA LEU A 290 1.06 15.85 -3.45
C LEU A 290 1.51 14.63 -2.65
N ARG A 291 2.42 13.82 -3.18
CA ARG A 291 2.94 12.66 -2.47
C ARG A 291 3.71 13.03 -1.20
N VAL A 292 4.57 14.06 -1.28
CA VAL A 292 5.27 14.60 -0.11
C VAL A 292 4.25 15.10 0.92
N ALA A 293 3.29 15.93 0.51
CA ALA A 293 2.25 16.47 1.38
C ALA A 293 1.44 15.35 2.08
N MET A 294 0.97 14.34 1.33
CA MET A 294 0.20 13.23 1.89
C MET A 294 1.03 12.35 2.83
N THR A 295 2.35 12.20 2.58
CA THR A 295 3.24 11.50 3.50
C THR A 295 3.44 12.28 4.80
N LEU A 296 3.58 13.60 4.73
CA LEU A 296 3.69 14.45 5.93
C LEU A 296 2.40 14.42 6.74
N ILE A 297 1.24 14.60 6.09
CA ILE A 297 -0.08 14.52 6.74
C ILE A 297 -0.26 13.16 7.43
N GLY A 298 -0.02 12.07 6.72
CA GLY A 298 -0.13 10.72 7.29
C GLY A 298 0.81 10.48 8.47
N THR A 299 2.03 11.04 8.41
CA THR A 299 2.97 10.96 9.53
C THR A 299 2.50 11.75 10.74
N VAL A 300 2.01 12.98 10.55
CA VAL A 300 1.44 13.81 11.63
C VAL A 300 0.24 13.12 12.27
N VAL A 301 -0.70 12.63 11.46
CA VAL A 301 -1.86 11.87 11.95
C VAL A 301 -1.41 10.68 12.81
N THR A 302 -0.44 9.90 12.31
CA THR A 302 0.10 8.76 13.06
C THR A 302 0.65 9.16 14.42
N LEU A 303 1.45 10.24 14.47
CA LEU A 303 2.08 10.69 15.71
C LEU A 303 1.05 11.21 16.71
N VAL A 304 0.03 11.94 16.25
CA VAL A 304 -1.07 12.44 17.11
C VAL A 304 -1.83 11.27 17.74
N PHE A 305 -2.23 10.27 16.94
CA PHE A 305 -2.92 9.09 17.46
C PHE A 305 -2.04 8.28 18.41
N ALA A 306 -0.76 8.13 18.12
CA ALA A 306 0.16 7.40 19.00
C ALA A 306 0.37 8.09 20.36
N VAL A 307 0.48 9.40 20.37
CA VAL A 307 0.54 10.19 21.63
C VAL A 307 -0.77 10.06 22.40
N GLY A 308 -1.92 10.16 21.70
CA GLY A 308 -3.23 9.98 22.31
C GLY A 308 -3.41 8.61 22.98
N VAL A 309 -3.05 7.54 22.29
CA VAL A 309 -3.12 6.17 22.84
C VAL A 309 -2.18 5.99 24.02
N ARG A 310 -0.96 6.55 23.95
CA ARG A 310 -0.01 6.50 25.08
C ARG A 310 -0.57 7.20 26.33
N GLU A 311 -1.15 8.38 26.14
CA GLU A 311 -1.71 9.16 27.24
C GLU A 311 -2.91 8.43 27.89
N VAL A 312 -3.81 7.87 27.07
CA VAL A 312 -4.94 7.06 27.56
C VAL A 312 -4.44 5.84 28.33
N ASN A 313 -3.46 5.11 27.80
CA ASN A 313 -2.88 3.96 28.49
C ASN A 313 -2.22 4.37 29.81
N HIS A 314 -1.49 5.50 29.85
CA HIS A 314 -0.86 6.00 31.06
C HIS A 314 -1.91 6.31 32.15
N ARG A 315 -3.01 6.96 31.79
CA ARG A 315 -4.10 7.32 32.74
C ARG A 315 -4.90 6.11 33.21
N LEU A 316 -5.14 5.13 32.33
CA LEU A 316 -5.92 3.94 32.67
C LEU A 316 -5.10 2.89 33.47
N LEU A 317 -3.79 2.86 33.29
CA LEU A 317 -2.87 1.88 33.86
C LEU A 317 -2.02 2.44 35.01
N ALA A 318 -2.11 3.75 35.31
CA ALA A 318 -1.49 4.29 36.52
C ALA A 318 -2.09 3.54 37.73
N PRO A 319 -1.26 2.91 38.58
CA PRO A 319 -1.75 2.29 39.79
C PRO A 319 -2.49 3.40 40.60
N LYS A 320 -3.76 3.14 40.90
CA LYS A 320 -4.49 4.01 41.84
C LYS A 320 -3.64 4.04 43.12
N ALA A 321 -3.00 5.18 43.37
CA ALA A 321 -2.33 5.43 44.61
C ALA A 321 -3.42 5.31 45.73
N ASN A 322 -3.39 4.19 46.46
CA ASN A 322 -4.17 4.00 47.67
C ASN A 322 -3.51 4.77 48.81
#